data_3a8e92d32fadb833921304327281bf76
#
_entry.id   3a8e92d32fadb833921304327281bf76
#
_cell.length_a   1.000
_cell.length_b   1.000
_cell.length_c   1.000
_cell.angle_alpha   90.00
_cell.angle_beta   90.00
_cell.angle_gamma   90.00
#
_symmetry.space_group_name_H-M   'P 1'
#
loop_
_entity.id
_entity.type
_entity.pdbx_description
1 polymer ?
#
loop_
_entity_poly.entity_id
_entity_poly.type
_entity_poly.pdbx_seq_one_letter_code
_entity_poly.pdbx_strand_id
1 'polypeptide(L)'
;MKKHILTIVVALGLTASISAQDSYYYCSGDKVLLTEHSTKVVAMAPKGNSFSLPLSNGLILTDTISDSNSLITVYELSSTVTPSRVKALVPTSTSVNLQSCYNTEDGTELIPDGYINIKLKTASDYSKLQAVASQYNCEIVEQNEFMPLWYSLRVPNTSSINPVEVANAIYETGKFESSFPSFSMDALEISYDPDVYKQWGLYNSKYDGYDINISKAWNYATGRGIKIAIVDEGIELTHQDLAANIYPLSYDAVTNSSPSIVYGDHATHCAGIAAAVRNNGLQIAGVAPDAKLMSVSINFDSSNFMKETSNALMWAWKNGADVISCSWRCPRNDLIMEAIDSAVTKGREGKGCVLVKSAGNTSGSITFPGNYKPSVLAVANMTVDGSLRYSSCYGSNMFITAPGTNILSTIRYNAIAYKSGTSMAAPHVAGVAALILERNPKLSATKVREIMGKTAQKIGSYPYDTTKTYGTWNERYGYGLVDAYNAVINTPRN
;
A
#
# COMPACT_ATOMS: atom_id res chain seq x y z
N MET A 1 11.12 -83.42 13.94
CA MET A 1 10.68 -82.17 14.60
C MET A 1 11.10 -80.99 13.75
N LYS A 2 10.23 -80.48 12.92
CA LYS A 2 10.51 -79.33 12.07
C LYS A 2 10.04 -78.04 12.78
N LYS A 3 10.95 -77.12 13.07
CA LYS A 3 10.61 -75.82 13.63
C LYS A 3 10.15 -74.91 12.47
N HIS A 4 8.94 -74.43 12.56
CA HIS A 4 8.47 -73.37 11.69
C HIS A 4 8.91 -72.01 12.27
N ILE A 5 9.67 -71.27 11.50
CA ILE A 5 10.01 -69.86 11.77
C ILE A 5 8.93 -69.02 11.09
N LEU A 6 8.18 -68.29 11.92
CA LEU A 6 7.17 -67.31 11.47
C LEU A 6 7.89 -66.00 11.14
N THR A 7 8.02 -65.65 9.87
CA THR A 7 8.57 -64.37 9.46
C THR A 7 7.43 -63.35 9.46
N ILE A 8 7.49 -62.39 10.40
CA ILE A 8 6.58 -61.23 10.43
C ILE A 8 7.14 -60.20 9.41
N VAL A 9 6.43 -60.02 8.30
CA VAL A 9 6.67 -58.94 7.36
C VAL A 9 5.98 -57.67 7.94
N VAL A 10 6.77 -56.79 8.49
CA VAL A 10 6.31 -55.41 8.81
C VAL A 10 6.22 -54.66 7.52
N ALA A 11 5.00 -54.43 7.02
CA ALA A 11 4.75 -53.51 5.94
C ALA A 11 4.95 -52.07 6.48
N LEU A 12 6.12 -51.49 6.21
CA LEU A 12 6.31 -50.06 6.32
C LEU A 12 5.45 -49.38 5.24
N GLY A 13 4.32 -48.83 5.66
CA GLY A 13 3.56 -47.90 4.84
C GLY A 13 4.41 -46.66 4.55
N LEU A 14 5.06 -46.62 3.40
CA LEU A 14 5.51 -45.39 2.83
C LEU A 14 4.25 -44.54 2.52
N THR A 15 3.94 -43.59 3.37
CA THR A 15 3.14 -42.43 2.97
C THR A 15 3.98 -41.64 1.96
N ALA A 16 3.74 -41.91 0.69
CA ALA A 16 4.24 -40.99 -0.37
C ALA A 16 3.61 -39.64 -0.06
N SER A 17 4.41 -38.71 0.45
CA SER A 17 4.13 -37.30 0.34
C SER A 17 4.02 -37.03 -1.16
N ILE A 18 2.80 -36.70 -1.62
CA ILE A 18 2.62 -36.10 -2.95
C ILE A 18 3.42 -34.82 -2.91
N SER A 19 4.61 -34.81 -3.51
CA SER A 19 5.34 -33.59 -3.77
C SER A 19 4.42 -32.76 -4.67
N ALA A 20 4.14 -31.51 -4.27
CA ALA A 20 3.54 -30.54 -5.16
C ALA A 20 4.40 -30.55 -6.44
N GLN A 21 3.76 -30.82 -7.57
CA GLN A 21 4.45 -30.82 -8.86
C GLN A 21 4.87 -29.38 -9.09
N ASP A 22 6.18 -29.12 -9.21
CA ASP A 22 6.70 -27.78 -9.43
C ASP A 22 6.08 -27.23 -10.72
N SER A 23 5.35 -26.11 -10.61
CA SER A 23 4.82 -25.40 -11.76
C SER A 23 5.99 -24.74 -12.51
N TYR A 24 5.94 -24.68 -13.82
CA TYR A 24 6.99 -24.05 -14.63
C TYR A 24 6.41 -23.59 -15.96
N TYR A 25 7.16 -22.74 -16.66
CA TYR A 25 6.95 -22.48 -18.08
C TYR A 25 8.28 -22.51 -18.85
N TYR A 26 8.23 -22.63 -20.17
CA TYR A 26 9.42 -22.65 -21.01
C TYR A 26 9.79 -21.24 -21.47
N CYS A 27 11.07 -20.88 -21.34
CA CYS A 27 11.65 -19.66 -21.91
C CYS A 27 12.99 -20.01 -22.54
N SER A 28 13.15 -19.77 -23.86
CA SER A 28 14.36 -20.10 -24.63
C SER A 28 14.84 -21.55 -24.50
N GLY A 29 13.93 -22.47 -24.25
CA GLY A 29 14.23 -23.92 -24.09
C GLY A 29 14.42 -24.35 -22.64
N ASP A 30 14.64 -23.43 -21.72
CA ASP A 30 14.80 -23.72 -20.30
C ASP A 30 13.47 -23.64 -19.54
N LYS A 31 13.38 -24.39 -18.43
CA LYS A 31 12.25 -24.32 -17.52
C LYS A 31 12.46 -23.20 -16.51
N VAL A 32 11.55 -22.25 -16.50
CA VAL A 32 11.45 -21.25 -15.43
C VAL A 32 10.50 -21.78 -14.35
N LEU A 33 11.02 -22.04 -13.18
CA LEU A 33 10.25 -22.58 -12.06
C LEU A 33 9.30 -21.54 -11.49
N LEU A 34 8.10 -21.97 -11.14
CA LEU A 34 7.04 -21.17 -10.55
C LEU A 34 6.61 -21.80 -9.23
N THR A 35 6.49 -21.00 -8.21
CA THR A 35 5.89 -21.40 -6.94
C THR A 35 4.45 -20.86 -6.89
N GLU A 36 3.45 -21.73 -6.73
CA GLU A 36 2.07 -21.27 -6.54
C GLU A 36 1.95 -20.43 -5.28
N HIS A 37 1.27 -19.30 -5.40
CA HIS A 37 0.97 -18.43 -4.27
C HIS A 37 -0.07 -19.11 -3.37
N SER A 38 0.29 -19.43 -2.12
CA SER A 38 -0.57 -20.18 -1.20
C SER A 38 -1.80 -19.39 -0.73
N THR A 39 -1.77 -18.06 -0.84
CA THR A 39 -2.79 -17.16 -0.31
C THR A 39 -3.44 -16.28 -1.37
N LYS A 40 -3.18 -16.47 -2.67
CA LYS A 40 -3.80 -15.67 -3.73
C LYS A 40 -4.39 -16.52 -4.84
N VAL A 41 -5.51 -16.05 -5.36
CA VAL A 41 -6.15 -16.59 -6.58
C VAL A 41 -6.60 -15.45 -7.47
N VAL A 42 -6.65 -15.72 -8.76
CA VAL A 42 -7.16 -14.77 -9.75
C VAL A 42 -8.44 -15.31 -10.39
N ALA A 43 -9.45 -14.45 -10.50
CA ALA A 43 -10.68 -14.71 -11.23
C ALA A 43 -10.68 -13.89 -12.53
N MET A 44 -10.77 -14.54 -13.67
CA MET A 44 -10.89 -13.92 -14.98
C MET A 44 -12.33 -14.03 -15.47
N ALA A 45 -12.93 -12.92 -15.85
CA ALA A 45 -14.28 -12.85 -16.39
C ALA A 45 -14.30 -12.00 -17.68
N PRO A 46 -15.26 -12.19 -18.59
CA PRO A 46 -15.47 -11.30 -19.72
C PRO A 46 -15.76 -9.86 -19.25
N LYS A 47 -15.22 -8.86 -19.94
CA LYS A 47 -15.50 -7.45 -19.66
C LYS A 47 -16.99 -7.16 -19.76
N GLY A 48 -17.53 -6.43 -18.77
CA GLY A 48 -18.96 -6.13 -18.67
C GLY A 48 -19.75 -7.07 -17.77
N ASN A 49 -19.17 -8.20 -17.38
CA ASN A 49 -19.76 -9.06 -16.33
C ASN A 49 -19.20 -8.63 -14.97
N SER A 50 -20.07 -8.07 -14.12
CA SER A 50 -19.72 -7.85 -12.72
C SER A 50 -19.71 -9.20 -11.98
N PHE A 51 -18.56 -9.81 -11.85
CA PHE A 51 -18.37 -10.99 -11.00
C PHE A 51 -17.62 -10.58 -9.74
N SER A 52 -18.16 -10.94 -8.59
CA SER A 52 -17.44 -10.86 -7.33
C SER A 52 -17.66 -12.15 -6.55
N LEU A 53 -16.58 -12.74 -6.08
CA LEU A 53 -16.68 -13.84 -5.11
C LEU A 53 -17.28 -13.29 -3.79
N PRO A 54 -18.11 -14.08 -3.08
CA PRO A 54 -18.65 -13.66 -1.79
C PRO A 54 -17.51 -13.41 -0.79
N LEU A 55 -17.26 -12.16 -0.44
CA LEU A 55 -16.21 -11.75 0.50
C LEU A 55 -16.42 -12.27 1.94
N SER A 56 -17.62 -12.79 2.24
CA SER A 56 -17.94 -13.39 3.55
C SER A 56 -17.18 -14.69 3.90
N ASN A 57 -16.45 -15.27 2.94
CA ASN A 57 -15.77 -16.56 3.08
C ASN A 57 -14.24 -16.43 3.30
N GLY A 58 -13.76 -15.30 3.80
CA GLY A 58 -12.33 -15.10 4.04
C GLY A 58 -11.54 -14.74 2.78
N LEU A 59 -12.21 -14.20 1.78
CA LEU A 59 -11.63 -13.66 0.57
C LEU A 59 -11.53 -12.13 0.69
N ILE A 60 -10.39 -11.58 0.35
CA ILE A 60 -10.15 -10.15 0.28
C ILE A 60 -9.84 -9.81 -1.18
N LEU A 61 -10.62 -8.92 -1.76
CA LEU A 61 -10.32 -8.36 -3.08
C LEU A 61 -9.06 -7.49 -2.96
N THR A 62 -8.00 -7.82 -3.68
CA THR A 62 -6.73 -7.08 -3.60
C THR A 62 -6.48 -6.22 -4.83
N ASP A 63 -6.88 -6.68 -6.01
CA ASP A 63 -6.65 -5.95 -7.25
C ASP A 63 -7.72 -6.24 -8.31
N THR A 64 -7.83 -5.34 -9.28
CA THR A 64 -8.69 -5.52 -10.45
C THR A 64 -8.00 -4.92 -11.68
N ILE A 65 -7.55 -5.80 -12.55
CA ILE A 65 -6.90 -5.46 -13.82
C ILE A 65 -7.95 -5.62 -14.93
N SER A 66 -8.09 -4.66 -15.82
CA SER A 66 -8.98 -4.79 -16.98
C SER A 66 -8.25 -4.49 -18.26
N ASP A 67 -8.33 -5.40 -19.21
CA ASP A 67 -7.94 -5.18 -20.59
C ASP A 67 -9.17 -4.85 -21.49
N SER A 68 -9.00 -4.89 -22.81
CA SER A 68 -10.09 -4.65 -23.76
C SER A 68 -11.21 -5.69 -23.67
N ASN A 69 -10.93 -6.91 -23.21
CA ASN A 69 -11.80 -8.08 -23.32
C ASN A 69 -12.08 -8.78 -21.99
N SER A 70 -11.22 -8.60 -20.98
CA SER A 70 -11.26 -9.34 -19.73
C SER A 70 -11.24 -8.44 -18.51
N LEU A 71 -11.90 -8.88 -17.46
CA LEU A 71 -11.78 -8.37 -16.10
C LEU A 71 -11.05 -9.42 -15.28
N ILE A 72 -9.86 -9.09 -14.81
CA ILE A 72 -9.01 -9.94 -13.96
C ILE A 72 -9.13 -9.41 -12.55
N THR A 73 -9.60 -10.24 -11.62
CA THR A 73 -9.80 -9.84 -10.22
C THR A 73 -8.94 -10.73 -9.32
N VAL A 74 -8.02 -10.13 -8.59
CA VAL A 74 -7.12 -10.83 -7.68
C VAL A 74 -7.72 -10.84 -6.26
N TYR A 75 -7.75 -12.02 -5.66
CA TYR A 75 -8.24 -12.21 -4.29
C TYR A 75 -7.13 -12.76 -3.40
N GLU A 76 -6.96 -12.17 -2.24
CA GLU A 76 -6.16 -12.72 -1.16
C GLU A 76 -7.01 -13.59 -0.25
N LEU A 77 -6.46 -14.74 0.16
CA LEU A 77 -7.12 -15.74 0.98
C LEU A 77 -6.73 -15.54 2.45
N SER A 78 -7.69 -15.58 3.36
CA SER A 78 -7.36 -15.69 4.78
C SER A 78 -6.67 -17.03 5.07
N SER A 79 -5.91 -17.10 6.14
CA SER A 79 -5.13 -18.28 6.55
C SER A 79 -5.96 -19.58 6.70
N THR A 80 -7.29 -19.49 6.68
CA THR A 80 -8.23 -20.62 6.81
C THR A 80 -8.81 -21.10 5.48
N VAL A 81 -8.47 -20.41 4.36
CA VAL A 81 -9.02 -20.71 3.03
C VAL A 81 -7.89 -21.13 2.10
N THR A 82 -8.11 -22.18 1.33
CA THR A 82 -7.14 -22.65 0.32
C THR A 82 -7.64 -22.36 -1.10
N PRO A 83 -6.75 -22.21 -2.10
CA PRO A 83 -7.13 -22.03 -3.51
C PRO A 83 -8.12 -23.08 -4.01
N SER A 84 -7.94 -24.34 -3.64
CA SER A 84 -8.84 -25.44 -3.99
C SER A 84 -10.25 -25.28 -3.43
N ARG A 85 -10.38 -24.72 -2.23
CA ARG A 85 -11.69 -24.41 -1.61
C ARG A 85 -12.41 -23.27 -2.32
N VAL A 86 -11.64 -22.27 -2.80
CA VAL A 86 -12.21 -21.17 -3.57
C VAL A 86 -12.72 -21.66 -4.93
N LYS A 87 -11.96 -22.52 -5.61
CA LYS A 87 -12.40 -23.15 -6.87
C LYS A 87 -13.73 -23.90 -6.72
N ALA A 88 -13.98 -24.50 -5.56
CA ALA A 88 -15.25 -25.18 -5.26
C ALA A 88 -16.43 -24.22 -4.99
N LEU A 89 -16.18 -22.93 -4.72
CA LEU A 89 -17.23 -21.92 -4.48
C LEU A 89 -17.77 -21.28 -5.76
N VAL A 90 -17.07 -21.44 -6.89
CA VAL A 90 -17.51 -20.90 -8.19
C VAL A 90 -18.42 -21.91 -8.86
N PRO A 91 -19.69 -21.56 -9.13
CA PRO A 91 -20.57 -22.42 -9.86
C PRO A 91 -20.03 -22.73 -11.26
N THR A 92 -20.06 -23.97 -11.70
CA THR A 92 -19.62 -24.39 -13.04
C THR A 92 -20.39 -23.75 -14.20
N SER A 93 -21.50 -23.07 -13.90
CA SER A 93 -22.33 -22.33 -14.86
C SER A 93 -21.88 -20.86 -15.05
N THR A 94 -20.88 -20.40 -14.31
CA THR A 94 -20.39 -19.01 -14.42
C THR A 94 -19.30 -18.89 -15.47
N SER A 95 -19.33 -17.80 -16.26
CA SER A 95 -18.27 -17.46 -17.24
C SER A 95 -17.04 -16.89 -16.53
N VAL A 96 -16.52 -17.62 -15.54
CA VAL A 96 -15.37 -17.18 -14.73
C VAL A 96 -14.34 -18.30 -14.64
N ASN A 97 -13.10 -17.97 -15.00
CA ASN A 97 -11.96 -18.86 -14.86
C ASN A 97 -11.16 -18.49 -13.60
N LEU A 98 -10.97 -19.43 -12.68
CA LEU A 98 -10.14 -19.25 -11.49
C LEU A 98 -8.78 -19.90 -11.68
N GLN A 99 -7.73 -19.08 -11.53
CA GLN A 99 -6.35 -19.48 -11.68
C GLN A 99 -5.55 -19.22 -10.38
N SER A 100 -4.42 -19.91 -10.24
CA SER A 100 -3.42 -19.61 -9.21
C SER A 100 -2.57 -18.41 -9.64
N CYS A 101 -2.14 -17.59 -8.68
CA CYS A 101 -1.01 -16.68 -8.87
C CYS A 101 0.29 -17.44 -8.59
N TYR A 102 1.39 -16.93 -9.10
CA TYR A 102 2.70 -17.58 -8.98
C TYR A 102 3.77 -16.58 -8.51
N ASN A 103 4.85 -17.09 -7.95
CA ASN A 103 6.08 -16.36 -7.72
C ASN A 103 7.22 -17.02 -8.50
N THR A 104 8.13 -16.21 -9.02
CA THR A 104 9.44 -16.66 -9.53
C THR A 104 10.42 -16.87 -8.35
N GLU A 105 11.59 -17.45 -8.62
CA GLU A 105 12.63 -17.67 -7.60
C GLU A 105 13.15 -16.36 -6.96
N ASP A 106 13.10 -15.24 -7.69
CA ASP A 106 13.48 -13.92 -7.19
C ASP A 106 12.33 -13.19 -6.44
N GLY A 107 11.18 -13.87 -6.29
CA GLY A 107 10.01 -13.35 -5.58
C GLY A 107 9.09 -12.46 -6.41
N THR A 108 9.33 -12.32 -7.72
CA THR A 108 8.42 -11.57 -8.60
C THR A 108 7.06 -12.27 -8.68
N GLU A 109 6.00 -11.55 -8.34
CA GLU A 109 4.62 -12.06 -8.44
C GLU A 109 4.14 -12.01 -9.89
N LEU A 110 3.61 -13.14 -10.37
CA LEU A 110 3.08 -13.31 -11.70
C LEU A 110 1.59 -13.66 -11.64
N ILE A 111 0.76 -12.85 -12.27
CA ILE A 111 -0.69 -13.01 -12.34
C ILE A 111 -1.04 -13.47 -13.77
N PRO A 112 -1.51 -14.71 -13.98
CA PRO A 112 -1.95 -15.14 -15.31
C PRO A 112 -3.04 -14.22 -15.84
N ASP A 113 -2.88 -13.71 -17.06
CA ASP A 113 -3.84 -12.82 -17.72
C ASP A 113 -4.73 -13.53 -18.76
N GLY A 114 -4.52 -14.83 -18.91
CA GLY A 114 -5.30 -15.66 -19.81
C GLY A 114 -4.78 -15.73 -21.25
N TYR A 115 -3.64 -15.08 -21.53
CA TYR A 115 -3.04 -15.15 -22.87
C TYR A 115 -1.85 -16.12 -22.90
N ILE A 116 -1.56 -16.62 -24.10
CA ILE A 116 -0.42 -17.47 -24.42
C ILE A 116 0.25 -16.90 -25.67
N ASN A 117 1.55 -16.66 -25.58
CA ASN A 117 2.35 -16.18 -26.71
C ASN A 117 3.05 -17.35 -27.41
N ILE A 118 2.87 -17.46 -28.73
CA ILE A 118 3.41 -18.55 -29.55
C ILE A 118 4.23 -17.97 -30.67
N LYS A 119 5.44 -18.52 -30.86
CA LYS A 119 6.29 -18.22 -32.01
C LYS A 119 6.28 -19.39 -33.02
N LEU A 120 5.86 -19.14 -34.24
CA LEU A 120 5.96 -20.08 -35.34
C LEU A 120 7.43 -20.29 -35.71
N LYS A 121 7.79 -21.50 -36.21
CA LYS A 121 9.09 -21.76 -36.79
C LYS A 121 9.22 -21.08 -38.17
N THR A 122 8.14 -21.10 -38.93
CA THR A 122 8.04 -20.45 -40.24
C THR A 122 6.62 -19.91 -40.44
N ALA A 123 6.43 -18.97 -41.36
CA ALA A 123 5.10 -18.42 -41.65
C ALA A 123 4.13 -19.48 -42.21
N SER A 124 4.63 -20.56 -42.85
CA SER A 124 3.80 -21.67 -43.34
C SER A 124 3.21 -22.53 -42.22
N ASP A 125 3.66 -22.37 -40.97
CA ASP A 125 3.15 -23.13 -39.83
C ASP A 125 1.85 -22.56 -39.22
N TYR A 126 1.26 -21.52 -39.84
CA TYR A 126 0.02 -20.92 -39.35
C TYR A 126 -1.14 -21.92 -39.23
N SER A 127 -1.23 -22.89 -40.16
CA SER A 127 -2.24 -23.97 -40.07
C SER A 127 -2.06 -24.85 -38.81
N LYS A 128 -0.81 -25.04 -38.37
CA LYS A 128 -0.52 -25.75 -37.11
C LYS A 128 -1.00 -24.95 -35.89
N LEU A 129 -0.87 -23.61 -35.94
CA LEU A 129 -1.38 -22.71 -34.91
C LEU A 129 -2.91 -22.80 -34.83
N GLN A 130 -3.61 -22.76 -35.96
CA GLN A 130 -5.06 -22.93 -36.02
C GLN A 130 -5.52 -24.27 -35.43
N ALA A 131 -4.80 -25.36 -35.75
CA ALA A 131 -5.12 -26.69 -35.22
C ALA A 131 -4.94 -26.76 -33.70
N VAL A 132 -3.89 -26.16 -33.15
CA VAL A 132 -3.63 -26.12 -31.72
C VAL A 132 -4.63 -25.19 -31.01
N ALA A 133 -4.95 -24.03 -31.55
CA ALA A 133 -5.97 -23.16 -31.02
C ALA A 133 -7.33 -23.86 -30.90
N SER A 134 -7.72 -24.60 -31.94
CA SER A 134 -8.94 -25.42 -31.91
C SER A 134 -8.87 -26.56 -30.90
N GLN A 135 -7.73 -27.25 -30.79
CA GLN A 135 -7.53 -28.35 -29.84
C GLN A 135 -7.74 -27.93 -28.39
N TYR A 136 -7.25 -26.76 -28.01
CA TYR A 136 -7.36 -26.21 -26.64
C TYR A 136 -8.50 -25.22 -26.48
N ASN A 137 -9.37 -25.10 -27.51
CA ASN A 137 -10.48 -24.13 -27.52
C ASN A 137 -10.04 -22.69 -27.25
N CYS A 138 -8.83 -22.34 -27.75
CA CYS A 138 -8.28 -20.98 -27.62
C CYS A 138 -8.65 -20.15 -28.87
N GLU A 139 -8.76 -18.85 -28.69
CA GLU A 139 -8.93 -17.87 -29.75
C GLU A 139 -7.58 -17.30 -30.18
N ILE A 140 -7.29 -17.26 -31.51
CA ILE A 140 -6.15 -16.50 -32.04
C ILE A 140 -6.57 -15.01 -32.04
N VAL A 141 -5.98 -14.19 -31.15
CA VAL A 141 -6.40 -12.80 -30.93
C VAL A 141 -5.69 -11.86 -31.86
N GLU A 142 -4.35 -11.99 -31.96
CA GLU A 142 -3.55 -11.10 -32.80
C GLU A 142 -2.26 -11.75 -33.29
N GLN A 143 -1.71 -11.18 -34.36
CA GLN A 143 -0.34 -11.36 -34.82
C GLN A 143 0.46 -10.12 -34.42
N ASN A 144 1.67 -10.32 -33.86
CA ASN A 144 2.52 -9.20 -33.49
C ASN A 144 2.97 -8.42 -34.75
N GLU A 145 2.66 -7.14 -34.78
CA GLU A 145 2.92 -6.25 -35.92
C GLU A 145 4.41 -6.14 -36.25
N PHE A 146 5.27 -6.13 -35.23
CA PHE A 146 6.73 -5.97 -35.42
C PHE A 146 7.49 -7.29 -35.47
N MET A 147 6.87 -8.39 -35.03
CA MET A 147 7.44 -9.74 -34.99
C MET A 147 6.48 -10.76 -35.65
N PRO A 148 6.44 -10.84 -37.00
CA PRO A 148 5.36 -11.52 -37.72
C PRO A 148 5.21 -13.04 -37.49
N LEU A 149 6.18 -13.68 -36.82
CA LEU A 149 6.06 -15.08 -36.42
C LEU A 149 5.43 -15.27 -35.04
N TRP A 150 5.19 -14.18 -34.27
CA TRP A 150 4.57 -14.23 -32.97
C TRP A 150 3.06 -13.99 -33.03
N TYR A 151 2.34 -14.81 -32.31
CA TYR A 151 0.88 -14.75 -32.17
C TYR A 151 0.47 -14.86 -30.71
N SER A 152 -0.62 -14.19 -30.36
CA SER A 152 -1.25 -14.32 -29.05
C SER A 152 -2.52 -15.15 -29.15
N LEU A 153 -2.62 -16.20 -28.34
CA LEU A 153 -3.84 -16.97 -28.12
C LEU A 153 -4.48 -16.54 -26.81
N ARG A 154 -5.81 -16.52 -26.77
CA ARG A 154 -6.57 -16.32 -25.54
C ARG A 154 -7.25 -17.61 -25.12
N VAL A 155 -7.04 -18.02 -23.87
CA VAL A 155 -7.77 -19.12 -23.23
C VAL A 155 -9.16 -18.60 -22.85
N PRO A 156 -10.26 -19.32 -23.15
CA PRO A 156 -11.60 -18.88 -22.80
C PRO A 156 -11.79 -18.69 -21.31
N ASN A 157 -12.42 -17.59 -20.90
CA ASN A 157 -12.75 -17.32 -19.51
C ASN A 157 -13.74 -18.32 -18.89
N THR A 158 -14.37 -19.14 -19.69
CA THR A 158 -15.31 -20.20 -19.27
C THR A 158 -14.66 -21.55 -19.00
N SER A 159 -13.36 -21.66 -19.24
CA SER A 159 -12.66 -22.95 -19.11
C SER A 159 -11.90 -23.02 -17.78
N SER A 160 -11.88 -24.20 -17.17
CA SER A 160 -11.01 -24.50 -16.03
C SER A 160 -9.54 -24.73 -16.44
N ILE A 161 -9.19 -24.40 -17.69
CA ILE A 161 -7.88 -24.68 -18.26
C ILE A 161 -6.89 -23.63 -17.77
N ASN A 162 -5.74 -24.11 -17.28
CA ASN A 162 -4.64 -23.26 -16.83
C ASN A 162 -3.80 -22.82 -18.05
N PRO A 163 -3.64 -21.50 -18.30
CA PRO A 163 -2.82 -20.99 -19.42
C PRO A 163 -1.37 -21.48 -19.37
N VAL A 164 -0.79 -21.66 -18.17
CA VAL A 164 0.58 -22.17 -17.98
C VAL A 164 0.70 -23.60 -18.51
N GLU A 165 -0.25 -24.47 -18.13
CA GLU A 165 -0.26 -25.86 -18.57
C GLU A 165 -0.47 -25.98 -20.10
N VAL A 166 -1.37 -25.17 -20.66
CA VAL A 166 -1.61 -25.16 -22.11
C VAL A 166 -0.37 -24.68 -22.87
N ALA A 167 0.27 -23.61 -22.40
CA ALA A 167 1.49 -23.10 -23.03
C ALA A 167 2.59 -24.16 -23.05
N ASN A 168 2.78 -24.89 -21.95
CA ASN A 168 3.75 -25.99 -21.86
C ASN A 168 3.41 -27.14 -22.78
N ALA A 169 2.15 -27.58 -22.77
CA ALA A 169 1.69 -28.66 -23.67
C ALA A 169 1.90 -28.30 -25.15
N ILE A 170 1.66 -27.05 -25.53
CA ILE A 170 1.92 -26.57 -26.91
C ILE A 170 3.42 -26.59 -27.21
N TYR A 171 4.26 -26.10 -26.30
CA TYR A 171 5.72 -26.12 -26.46
C TYR A 171 6.25 -27.54 -26.63
N GLU A 172 5.81 -28.48 -25.82
CA GLU A 172 6.24 -29.88 -25.79
C GLU A 172 5.83 -30.66 -27.06
N THR A 173 4.88 -30.15 -27.87
CA THR A 173 4.61 -30.71 -29.18
C THR A 173 5.80 -30.61 -30.14
N GLY A 174 6.76 -29.74 -29.88
CA GLY A 174 7.90 -29.43 -30.73
C GLY A 174 7.53 -28.77 -32.07
N LYS A 175 6.26 -28.41 -32.29
CA LYS A 175 5.77 -27.82 -33.55
C LYS A 175 6.09 -26.32 -33.67
N PHE A 176 6.31 -25.64 -32.54
CA PHE A 176 6.54 -24.21 -32.47
C PHE A 176 7.96 -23.91 -31.99
N GLU A 177 8.46 -22.71 -32.26
CA GLU A 177 9.76 -22.24 -31.80
C GLU A 177 9.70 -21.87 -30.32
N SER A 178 8.58 -21.27 -29.89
CA SER A 178 8.32 -20.90 -28.52
C SER A 178 6.83 -20.95 -28.21
N SER A 179 6.50 -21.23 -26.97
CA SER A 179 5.15 -21.08 -26.39
C SER A 179 5.30 -20.85 -24.91
N PHE A 180 4.77 -19.72 -24.42
CA PHE A 180 4.79 -19.40 -22.99
C PHE A 180 3.54 -18.60 -22.57
N PRO A 181 3.11 -18.73 -21.31
CA PRO A 181 1.97 -17.99 -20.79
C PRO A 181 2.29 -16.49 -20.69
N SER A 182 1.29 -15.66 -20.88
CA SER A 182 1.37 -14.25 -20.55
C SER A 182 1.00 -14.04 -19.09
N PHE A 183 1.68 -13.08 -18.46
CA PHE A 183 1.41 -12.68 -17.10
C PHE A 183 1.25 -11.16 -17.03
N SER A 184 0.22 -10.71 -16.34
CA SER A 184 0.22 -9.38 -15.77
C SER A 184 1.14 -9.42 -14.55
N MET A 185 2.13 -8.57 -14.54
CA MET A 185 2.91 -8.33 -13.33
C MET A 185 2.08 -7.37 -12.47
N ASP A 186 2.10 -7.58 -11.15
CA ASP A 186 1.78 -6.52 -10.22
C ASP A 186 2.86 -5.45 -10.44
N ALA A 187 2.62 -4.60 -11.43
CA ALA A 187 3.49 -3.48 -11.67
C ALA A 187 3.36 -2.62 -10.44
N LEU A 188 4.38 -2.66 -9.59
CA LEU A 188 4.62 -1.65 -8.58
C LEU A 188 4.87 -0.33 -9.32
N GLU A 189 3.82 0.22 -9.93
CA GLU A 189 3.81 1.58 -10.41
C GLU A 189 3.80 2.50 -9.20
N ILE A 190 4.98 2.56 -8.56
CA ILE A 190 5.14 3.45 -7.41
C ILE A 190 4.83 4.88 -7.84
N SER A 191 5.43 5.33 -8.92
CA SER A 191 5.21 6.64 -9.55
C SER A 191 6.14 6.81 -10.74
N TYR A 192 5.75 7.64 -11.72
CA TYR A 192 6.64 8.11 -12.80
C TYR A 192 7.52 9.30 -12.39
N ASP A 193 7.46 9.74 -11.13
CA ASP A 193 8.26 10.87 -10.66
C ASP A 193 9.71 10.45 -10.44
N PRO A 194 10.69 11.24 -10.92
CA PRO A 194 12.07 10.79 -11.12
C PRO A 194 12.83 10.43 -9.84
N ASP A 195 12.41 10.93 -8.68
CA ASP A 195 13.09 10.68 -7.40
C ASP A 195 12.31 9.80 -6.42
N VAL A 196 11.15 9.25 -6.82
CA VAL A 196 10.30 8.42 -5.94
C VAL A 196 11.03 7.17 -5.46
N TYR A 197 11.90 6.57 -6.29
CA TYR A 197 12.70 5.40 -5.92
C TYR A 197 13.68 5.66 -4.76
N LYS A 198 13.95 6.94 -4.44
CA LYS A 198 14.76 7.36 -3.28
C LYS A 198 13.94 7.49 -1.99
N GLN A 199 12.62 7.45 -2.09
CA GLN A 199 11.69 7.55 -0.96
C GLN A 199 11.44 6.18 -0.33
N TRP A 200 12.43 5.66 0.40
CA TRP A 200 12.35 4.33 1.02
C TRP A 200 11.13 4.17 1.95
N GLY A 201 10.56 5.24 2.47
CA GLY A 201 9.35 5.20 3.28
C GLY A 201 8.12 4.77 2.50
N LEU A 202 8.11 4.98 1.18
CA LEU A 202 7.06 4.57 0.25
C LEU A 202 7.35 3.20 -0.36
N TYR A 203 8.62 2.93 -0.65
CA TYR A 203 9.09 1.67 -1.20
C TYR A 203 10.52 1.35 -0.73
N ASN A 204 10.67 0.28 0.05
CA ASN A 204 11.93 -0.12 0.63
C ASN A 204 12.51 -1.35 -0.08
N SER A 205 13.19 -1.14 -1.19
CA SER A 205 13.83 -2.22 -1.95
C SER A 205 15.00 -2.89 -1.23
N LYS A 206 15.52 -2.27 -0.17
CA LYS A 206 16.68 -2.80 0.59
C LYS A 206 16.28 -3.74 1.73
N TYR A 207 15.15 -3.44 2.37
CA TYR A 207 14.64 -4.20 3.51
C TYR A 207 13.14 -4.36 3.36
N ASP A 208 12.73 -5.44 2.72
CA ASP A 208 11.32 -5.75 2.45
C ASP A 208 10.49 -5.74 3.74
N GLY A 209 9.27 -5.20 3.63
CA GLY A 209 8.33 -5.09 4.74
C GLY A 209 8.59 -3.96 5.74
N TYR A 210 9.53 -3.04 5.46
CA TYR A 210 9.81 -1.88 6.33
C TYR A 210 9.48 -0.53 5.67
N ASP A 211 8.51 -0.51 4.75
CA ASP A 211 7.86 0.72 4.27
C ASP A 211 6.39 0.76 4.69
N ILE A 212 5.65 1.77 4.28
CA ILE A 212 4.25 1.94 4.65
C ILE A 212 3.28 1.18 3.73
N ASN A 213 3.76 0.33 2.83
CA ASN A 213 2.96 -0.47 1.89
C ASN A 213 2.00 0.39 1.03
N ILE A 214 2.51 1.51 0.50
CA ILE A 214 1.69 2.53 -0.16
C ILE A 214 1.29 2.18 -1.59
N SER A 215 2.15 1.50 -2.35
CA SER A 215 1.94 1.22 -3.77
C SER A 215 0.60 0.53 -4.02
N LYS A 216 0.27 -0.47 -3.22
CA LYS A 216 -1.01 -1.18 -3.27
C LYS A 216 -2.18 -0.32 -2.78
N ALA A 217 -1.96 0.57 -1.81
CA ALA A 217 -3.01 1.45 -1.27
C ALA A 217 -3.50 2.45 -2.32
N TRP A 218 -2.63 2.93 -3.21
CA TRP A 218 -2.98 3.90 -4.25
C TRP A 218 -3.96 3.37 -5.29
N ASN A 219 -4.11 2.07 -5.44
CA ASN A 219 -5.17 1.47 -6.27
C ASN A 219 -6.57 1.69 -5.69
N TYR A 220 -6.67 2.06 -4.41
CA TYR A 220 -7.93 2.20 -3.68
C TYR A 220 -8.22 3.60 -3.20
N ALA A 221 -7.21 4.40 -2.89
CA ALA A 221 -7.33 5.76 -2.37
C ALA A 221 -6.05 6.55 -2.58
N THR A 222 -6.19 7.84 -2.90
CA THR A 222 -5.11 8.80 -3.16
C THR A 222 -5.22 10.07 -2.29
N GLY A 223 -6.22 10.12 -1.39
CA GLY A 223 -6.50 11.27 -0.52
C GLY A 223 -7.44 12.29 -1.15
N ARG A 224 -8.08 11.96 -2.28
CA ARG A 224 -8.92 12.89 -3.03
C ARG A 224 -10.07 13.43 -2.18
N GLY A 225 -10.24 14.77 -2.22
CA GLY A 225 -11.30 15.48 -1.49
C GLY A 225 -10.99 15.73 -0.01
N ILE A 226 -9.85 15.24 0.52
CA ILE A 226 -9.44 15.38 1.91
C ILE A 226 -8.45 16.55 2.05
N LYS A 227 -8.58 17.30 3.14
CA LYS A 227 -7.73 18.45 3.45
C LYS A 227 -6.80 18.12 4.63
N ILE A 228 -5.49 18.21 4.38
CA ILE A 228 -4.44 18.04 5.38
C ILE A 228 -3.89 19.43 5.74
N ALA A 229 -4.14 19.89 6.95
CA ALA A 229 -3.51 21.11 7.44
C ALA A 229 -2.12 20.79 8.01
N ILE A 230 -1.10 21.44 7.44
CA ILE A 230 0.26 21.44 7.96
C ILE A 230 0.40 22.68 8.85
N VAL A 231 0.29 22.48 10.16
CA VAL A 231 0.49 23.54 11.16
C VAL A 231 1.96 23.54 11.51
N ASP A 232 2.73 24.42 10.85
CA ASP A 232 4.20 24.42 10.90
C ASP A 232 4.76 25.77 10.38
N GLU A 233 6.01 25.85 9.93
CA GLU A 233 6.67 27.08 9.46
C GLU A 233 6.15 27.68 8.13
N GLY A 234 5.02 27.19 7.59
CA GLY A 234 4.46 27.63 6.31
C GLY A 234 5.03 26.87 5.09
N ILE A 235 4.13 26.46 4.20
CA ILE A 235 4.46 25.74 2.96
C ILE A 235 4.83 26.75 1.87
N GLU A 236 5.84 26.47 1.05
CA GLU A 236 6.05 27.19 -0.20
C GLU A 236 4.89 26.88 -1.17
N LEU A 237 3.91 27.80 -1.24
CA LEU A 237 2.65 27.58 -1.97
C LEU A 237 2.84 27.41 -3.48
N THR A 238 3.96 27.92 -4.01
CA THR A 238 4.34 27.88 -5.44
C THR A 238 5.29 26.74 -5.78
N HIS A 239 5.66 25.91 -4.80
CA HIS A 239 6.55 24.78 -5.05
C HIS A 239 5.96 23.86 -6.13
N GLN A 240 6.73 23.63 -7.20
CA GLN A 240 6.27 22.97 -8.43
C GLN A 240 5.62 21.59 -8.18
N ASP A 241 6.09 20.86 -7.18
CA ASP A 241 5.62 19.51 -6.82
C ASP A 241 4.50 19.51 -5.77
N LEU A 242 4.09 20.70 -5.29
CA LEU A 242 3.01 20.89 -4.31
C LEU A 242 1.86 21.74 -4.83
N ALA A 243 2.13 22.66 -5.75
CA ALA A 243 1.22 23.74 -6.14
C ALA A 243 -0.18 23.26 -6.54
N ALA A 244 -0.29 22.14 -7.28
CA ALA A 244 -1.57 21.58 -7.69
C ALA A 244 -2.41 21.03 -6.50
N ASN A 245 -1.76 20.72 -5.39
CA ASN A 245 -2.41 20.23 -4.16
C ASN A 245 -2.59 21.32 -3.10
N ILE A 246 -2.10 22.54 -3.32
CA ILE A 246 -2.34 23.62 -2.37
C ILE A 246 -3.84 23.98 -2.32
N TYR A 247 -4.38 23.99 -1.11
CA TYR A 247 -5.73 24.48 -0.85
C TYR A 247 -5.74 26.01 -0.92
N PRO A 248 -6.76 26.64 -1.55
CA PRO A 248 -6.76 28.09 -1.75
C PRO A 248 -6.72 28.94 -0.47
N LEU A 249 -7.21 28.38 0.65
CA LEU A 249 -7.16 29.08 1.93
C LEU A 249 -5.92 28.67 2.70
N SER A 250 -5.15 29.64 3.10
CA SER A 250 -3.97 29.49 3.97
C SER A 250 -3.96 30.59 5.05
N TYR A 251 -3.21 30.43 6.10
CA TYR A 251 -3.22 31.37 7.22
C TYR A 251 -1.86 31.48 7.87
N ASP A 252 -1.49 32.70 8.18
CA ASP A 252 -0.33 33.01 9.02
C ASP A 252 -0.78 33.45 10.42
N ALA A 253 -0.49 32.62 11.42
CA ALA A 253 -0.89 32.90 12.79
C ALA A 253 -0.04 33.96 13.49
N VAL A 254 1.13 34.28 12.96
CA VAL A 254 2.02 35.33 13.48
C VAL A 254 1.45 36.71 13.18
N THR A 255 1.11 36.94 11.91
CA THR A 255 0.57 38.22 11.44
C THR A 255 -0.95 38.29 11.47
N ASN A 256 -1.61 37.14 11.75
CA ASN A 256 -3.07 36.97 11.70
C ASN A 256 -3.65 37.32 10.32
N SER A 257 -3.01 36.87 9.27
CA SER A 257 -3.34 37.22 7.88
C SER A 257 -3.33 36.00 6.93
N SER A 258 -3.70 36.22 5.69
CA SER A 258 -3.58 35.29 4.55
C SER A 258 -3.00 36.04 3.36
N PRO A 259 -2.16 35.41 2.53
CA PRO A 259 -1.73 34.01 2.57
C PRO A 259 -0.75 33.72 3.72
N SER A 260 -0.49 32.42 3.98
CA SER A 260 0.53 31.96 4.91
C SER A 260 1.93 32.43 4.48
N ILE A 261 2.77 32.75 5.47
CA ILE A 261 4.17 33.14 5.26
C ILE A 261 5.07 31.93 5.53
N VAL A 262 6.15 31.80 4.76
CA VAL A 262 7.13 30.73 4.90
C VAL A 262 8.28 31.19 5.78
N TYR A 263 8.39 30.62 6.99
CA TYR A 263 9.46 30.96 7.95
C TYR A 263 10.68 30.04 7.84
N GLY A 264 10.49 28.79 7.35
CA GLY A 264 11.56 27.80 7.21
C GLY A 264 11.25 26.72 6.17
N ASP A 265 12.15 25.73 6.05
CA ASP A 265 11.99 24.61 5.12
C ASP A 265 11.15 23.47 5.67
N HIS A 266 10.88 23.47 6.96
CA HIS A 266 10.36 22.28 7.66
C HIS A 266 8.92 21.96 7.24
N ALA A 267 8.07 22.98 7.13
CA ALA A 267 6.68 22.79 6.69
C ALA A 267 6.58 22.27 5.24
N THR A 268 7.39 22.84 4.33
CA THR A 268 7.42 22.40 2.94
C THR A 268 7.87 20.94 2.85
N HIS A 269 8.82 20.53 3.71
CA HIS A 269 9.26 19.13 3.77
C HIS A 269 8.15 18.20 4.29
N CYS A 270 7.46 18.57 5.35
CA CYS A 270 6.32 17.80 5.88
C CYS A 270 5.17 17.71 4.87
N ALA A 271 4.93 18.79 4.12
CA ALA A 271 3.90 18.83 3.08
C ALA A 271 4.18 17.85 1.94
N GLY A 272 5.42 17.79 1.46
CA GLY A 272 5.82 16.85 0.41
C GLY A 272 5.63 15.40 0.81
N ILE A 273 6.01 15.02 2.03
CA ILE A 273 5.76 13.68 2.54
C ILE A 273 4.26 13.35 2.55
N ALA A 274 3.44 14.30 3.01
CA ALA A 274 2.01 14.07 3.14
C ALA A 274 1.30 13.99 1.79
N ALA A 275 1.60 14.93 0.86
CA ALA A 275 0.81 15.11 -0.36
C ALA A 275 1.54 15.81 -1.51
N ALA A 276 2.81 15.52 -1.79
CA ALA A 276 3.40 15.88 -3.08
C ALA A 276 2.60 15.24 -4.23
N VAL A 277 2.52 15.94 -5.35
CA VAL A 277 1.72 15.51 -6.51
C VAL A 277 2.40 14.33 -7.20
N ARG A 278 1.71 13.19 -7.27
CA ARG A 278 2.23 11.99 -7.91
C ARG A 278 2.00 12.00 -9.41
N ASN A 279 2.91 11.40 -10.17
CA ASN A 279 2.82 11.19 -11.63
C ASN A 279 2.76 12.52 -12.42
N ASN A 280 3.36 13.56 -11.92
CA ASN A 280 3.50 14.84 -12.63
C ASN A 280 4.84 14.97 -13.38
N GLY A 281 5.71 13.94 -13.29
CA GLY A 281 7.06 13.94 -13.89
C GLY A 281 8.06 14.81 -13.13
N LEU A 282 7.74 15.24 -11.91
CA LEU A 282 8.58 16.08 -11.07
C LEU A 282 8.95 15.30 -9.80
N GLN A 283 10.12 15.50 -9.31
CA GLN A 283 10.75 15.12 -8.06
C GLN A 283 10.19 13.85 -7.36
N ILE A 284 9.12 13.97 -6.54
CA ILE A 284 8.70 12.95 -5.57
C ILE A 284 7.18 12.72 -5.56
N ALA A 285 6.74 11.71 -4.78
CA ALA A 285 5.31 11.50 -4.48
C ALA A 285 5.02 11.65 -2.98
N GLY A 286 3.85 12.19 -2.63
CA GLY A 286 3.32 12.20 -1.27
C GLY A 286 2.48 10.96 -0.99
N VAL A 287 2.28 10.63 0.28
CA VAL A 287 1.45 9.48 0.71
C VAL A 287 0.00 9.61 0.24
N ALA A 288 -0.57 10.81 0.27
CA ALA A 288 -1.91 11.11 -0.21
C ALA A 288 -1.85 12.14 -1.36
N PRO A 289 -1.43 11.71 -2.57
CA PRO A 289 -1.01 12.60 -3.65
C PRO A 289 -2.13 13.44 -4.28
N ASP A 290 -3.39 13.16 -3.99
CA ASP A 290 -4.56 13.94 -4.43
C ASP A 290 -5.21 14.73 -3.27
N ALA A 291 -4.67 14.65 -2.05
CA ALA A 291 -5.16 15.44 -0.92
C ALA A 291 -4.80 16.92 -1.08
N LYS A 292 -5.59 17.80 -0.47
CA LYS A 292 -5.32 19.24 -0.48
C LYS A 292 -4.56 19.67 0.76
N LEU A 293 -3.48 20.42 0.57
CA LEU A 293 -2.59 20.94 1.60
C LEU A 293 -3.04 22.32 2.05
N MET A 294 -3.45 22.44 3.31
CA MET A 294 -3.72 23.73 3.95
C MET A 294 -2.46 24.21 4.66
N SER A 295 -1.84 25.28 4.18
CA SER A 295 -0.68 25.89 4.84
C SER A 295 -1.13 26.76 6.00
N VAL A 296 -0.69 26.44 7.21
CA VAL A 296 -1.00 27.19 8.43
C VAL A 296 0.30 27.51 9.15
N SER A 297 0.77 28.76 9.01
CA SER A 297 2.10 29.16 9.47
C SER A 297 2.11 29.53 10.95
N ILE A 298 3.14 29.06 11.62
CA ILE A 298 3.61 29.49 12.93
C ILE A 298 5.12 29.76 12.83
N ASN A 299 5.67 30.59 13.70
CA ASN A 299 7.11 30.83 13.75
C ASN A 299 7.71 30.20 15.01
N PHE A 300 8.63 29.25 14.86
CA PHE A 300 9.25 28.53 15.99
C PHE A 300 10.09 29.46 16.90
N ASP A 301 10.55 30.59 16.39
CA ASP A 301 11.31 31.58 17.12
C ASP A 301 10.45 32.70 17.73
N SER A 302 9.12 32.64 17.57
CA SER A 302 8.21 33.64 18.10
C SER A 302 8.12 33.60 19.62
N SER A 303 8.17 34.77 20.27
CA SER A 303 7.89 34.93 21.68
C SER A 303 6.42 34.62 22.05
N ASN A 304 5.52 34.67 21.07
CA ASN A 304 4.09 34.40 21.24
C ASN A 304 3.70 33.00 20.70
N PHE A 305 4.65 32.09 20.52
CA PHE A 305 4.50 30.79 19.91
C PHE A 305 3.25 30.02 20.38
N MET A 306 2.96 29.98 21.66
CA MET A 306 1.80 29.24 22.22
C MET A 306 0.47 29.81 21.75
N LYS A 307 0.32 31.14 21.75
CA LYS A 307 -0.87 31.84 21.24
C LYS A 307 -1.04 31.64 19.76
N GLU A 308 0.02 31.85 19.00
CA GLU A 308 0.02 31.67 17.52
C GLU A 308 -0.33 30.24 17.15
N THR A 309 0.27 29.25 17.81
CA THR A 309 0.00 27.84 17.58
C THR A 309 -1.44 27.46 17.95
N SER A 310 -2.00 27.99 19.04
CA SER A 310 -3.40 27.76 19.38
C SER A 310 -4.34 28.35 18.34
N ASN A 311 -4.05 29.57 17.86
CA ASN A 311 -4.82 30.22 16.78
C ASN A 311 -4.72 29.42 15.47
N ALA A 312 -3.54 28.91 15.13
CA ALA A 312 -3.31 28.07 13.96
C ALA A 312 -4.16 26.78 14.00
N LEU A 313 -4.17 26.08 15.14
CA LEU A 313 -5.00 24.88 15.34
C LEU A 313 -6.49 25.22 15.26
N MET A 314 -6.93 26.32 15.88
CA MET A 314 -8.32 26.76 15.85
C MET A 314 -8.74 27.17 14.43
N TRP A 315 -7.88 27.86 13.69
CA TRP A 315 -8.15 28.23 12.31
C TRP A 315 -8.26 27.00 11.40
N ALA A 316 -7.34 26.03 11.52
CA ALA A 316 -7.31 24.84 10.69
C ALA A 316 -8.64 24.06 10.73
N TRP A 317 -9.13 23.70 11.92
CA TRP A 317 -10.36 22.93 12.00
C TRP A 317 -11.62 23.75 11.63
N LYS A 318 -11.66 25.06 11.95
CA LYS A 318 -12.76 25.97 11.58
C LYS A 318 -12.86 26.16 10.06
N ASN A 319 -11.75 26.08 9.33
CA ASN A 319 -11.71 26.20 7.88
C ASN A 319 -11.72 24.82 7.16
N GLY A 320 -12.09 23.79 7.90
CA GLY A 320 -12.48 22.50 7.34
C GLY A 320 -11.32 21.55 7.12
N ALA A 321 -10.24 21.61 7.87
CA ALA A 321 -9.22 20.57 7.86
C ALA A 321 -9.83 19.23 8.31
N ASP A 322 -9.51 18.17 7.59
CA ASP A 322 -9.88 16.79 7.94
C ASP A 322 -8.82 16.15 8.81
N VAL A 323 -7.55 16.40 8.47
CA VAL A 323 -6.35 15.94 9.15
C VAL A 323 -5.52 17.16 9.54
N ILE A 324 -4.93 17.15 10.72
CA ILE A 324 -4.00 18.19 11.19
C ILE A 324 -2.68 17.54 11.54
N SER A 325 -1.61 17.88 10.82
CA SER A 325 -0.25 17.42 11.04
C SER A 325 0.56 18.46 11.81
N CYS A 326 1.14 18.04 12.94
CA CYS A 326 1.89 18.89 13.87
C CYS A 326 3.28 18.30 14.13
N SER A 327 4.32 18.92 13.57
CA SER A 327 5.70 18.44 13.71
C SER A 327 6.59 19.33 14.59
N TRP A 328 6.06 19.83 15.69
CA TRP A 328 6.70 20.72 16.66
C TRP A 328 6.46 20.28 18.10
N ARG A 329 7.01 20.98 19.08
CA ARG A 329 6.78 20.78 20.52
C ARG A 329 6.73 22.11 21.26
N CYS A 330 6.06 22.11 22.40
CA CYS A 330 6.07 23.27 23.32
C CYS A 330 5.91 22.80 24.75
N PRO A 331 6.09 23.70 25.76
CA PRO A 331 5.68 23.45 27.12
C PRO A 331 4.17 23.21 27.20
N ARG A 332 3.75 22.39 28.16
CA ARG A 332 2.32 22.13 28.43
C ARG A 332 1.61 23.43 28.83
N ASN A 333 0.48 23.71 28.19
CA ASN A 333 -0.31 24.90 28.43
C ASN A 333 -1.78 24.73 28.02
N ASP A 334 -2.68 25.47 28.65
CA ASP A 334 -4.12 25.35 28.46
C ASP A 334 -4.59 25.82 27.09
N LEU A 335 -3.94 26.84 26.48
CA LEU A 335 -4.30 27.34 25.15
C LEU A 335 -4.23 26.25 24.09
N ILE A 336 -3.12 25.52 24.06
CA ILE A 336 -2.91 24.43 23.11
C ILE A 336 -3.83 23.25 23.43
N MET A 337 -4.05 22.94 24.72
CA MET A 337 -4.97 21.87 25.12
C MET A 337 -6.40 22.14 24.64
N GLU A 338 -6.91 23.36 24.86
CA GLU A 338 -8.26 23.76 24.45
C GLU A 338 -8.40 23.75 22.89
N ALA A 339 -7.39 24.24 22.18
CA ALA A 339 -7.38 24.21 20.72
C ALA A 339 -7.41 22.78 20.16
N ILE A 340 -6.62 21.88 20.74
CA ILE A 340 -6.62 20.44 20.40
C ILE A 340 -7.99 19.83 20.70
N ASP A 341 -8.55 20.07 21.89
CA ASP A 341 -9.85 19.54 22.29
C ASP A 341 -10.97 19.99 21.35
N SER A 342 -10.93 21.24 20.93
CA SER A 342 -11.86 21.76 19.94
C SER A 342 -11.69 21.07 18.58
N ALA A 343 -10.46 20.92 18.08
CA ALA A 343 -10.20 20.28 16.80
C ALA A 343 -10.65 18.81 16.76
N VAL A 344 -10.32 18.02 17.79
CA VAL A 344 -10.62 16.58 17.84
C VAL A 344 -12.07 16.26 18.20
N THR A 345 -12.86 17.24 18.64
CA THR A 345 -14.28 17.05 18.99
C THR A 345 -15.23 17.77 18.07
N LYS A 346 -14.93 19.03 17.68
CA LYS A 346 -15.83 19.89 16.89
C LYS A 346 -15.51 19.85 15.39
N GLY A 347 -14.26 19.54 15.02
CA GLY A 347 -13.85 19.45 13.61
C GLY A 347 -14.68 18.47 12.81
N ARG A 348 -14.73 18.65 11.49
CA ARG A 348 -15.45 17.75 10.58
C ARG A 348 -16.92 17.51 11.02
N GLU A 349 -17.61 18.59 11.39
CA GLU A 349 -19.02 18.54 11.83
C GLU A 349 -19.24 17.62 13.06
N GLY A 350 -18.33 17.65 14.02
CA GLY A 350 -18.41 16.85 15.23
C GLY A 350 -17.79 15.45 15.13
N LYS A 351 -17.28 15.02 13.95
CA LYS A 351 -16.56 13.74 13.80
C LYS A 351 -15.14 13.80 14.33
N GLY A 352 -14.62 15.03 14.55
CA GLY A 352 -13.26 15.35 14.96
C GLY A 352 -12.25 15.33 13.80
N CYS A 353 -11.30 16.27 13.81
CA CYS A 353 -10.12 16.18 12.95
C CYS A 353 -9.19 15.07 13.45
N VAL A 354 -8.55 14.34 12.52
CA VAL A 354 -7.47 13.41 12.86
C VAL A 354 -6.22 14.23 13.16
N LEU A 355 -5.79 14.30 14.43
CA LEU A 355 -4.65 15.10 14.83
C LEU A 355 -3.41 14.20 15.02
N VAL A 356 -2.43 14.39 14.15
CA VAL A 356 -1.17 13.64 14.11
C VAL A 356 -0.03 14.49 14.65
N LYS A 357 0.80 13.92 15.52
CA LYS A 357 1.86 14.63 16.22
C LYS A 357 3.16 13.84 16.25
N SER A 358 4.25 14.50 15.92
CA SER A 358 5.60 13.93 16.14
C SER A 358 5.87 13.64 17.61
N ALA A 359 6.43 12.49 17.95
CA ALA A 359 6.67 12.10 19.35
C ALA A 359 7.76 12.94 20.06
N GLY A 360 8.72 13.46 19.29
CA GLY A 360 9.90 14.17 19.77
C GLY A 360 11.20 13.45 19.48
N ASN A 361 12.34 14.16 19.62
CA ASN A 361 13.66 13.70 19.16
C ASN A 361 14.72 13.77 20.26
N THR A 362 14.39 13.47 21.51
CA THR A 362 15.27 13.63 22.68
C THR A 362 15.58 12.32 23.42
N SER A 363 15.28 11.17 22.81
CA SER A 363 15.50 9.82 23.39
C SER A 363 14.77 9.57 24.72
N GLY A 364 13.80 10.41 25.07
CA GLY A 364 13.07 10.36 26.33
C GLY A 364 11.57 10.21 26.16
N SER A 365 10.81 10.72 27.12
CA SER A 365 9.35 10.70 27.09
C SER A 365 8.80 11.52 25.92
N ILE A 366 7.65 11.09 25.40
CA ILE A 366 6.91 11.81 24.35
C ILE A 366 6.71 13.27 24.77
N THR A 367 7.05 14.20 23.89
CA THR A 367 6.92 15.63 24.14
C THR A 367 5.47 16.11 24.00
N PHE A 368 5.10 17.16 24.78
CA PHE A 368 3.80 17.79 24.61
C PHE A 368 3.70 18.49 23.23
N PRO A 369 2.54 18.40 22.56
CA PRO A 369 1.26 17.81 22.98
C PRO A 369 1.08 16.32 22.65
N GLY A 370 2.09 15.59 22.15
CA GLY A 370 1.99 14.16 21.85
C GLY A 370 1.61 13.28 23.02
N ASN A 371 1.95 13.71 24.24
CA ASN A 371 1.61 13.03 25.49
C ASN A 371 0.33 13.54 26.16
N TYR A 372 -0.45 14.42 25.52
CA TYR A 372 -1.60 15.06 26.14
C TYR A 372 -2.75 14.08 26.37
N LYS A 373 -3.24 13.46 25.33
CA LYS A 373 -4.36 12.50 25.36
C LYS A 373 -4.31 11.53 24.18
N PRO A 374 -4.99 10.39 24.27
CA PRO A 374 -4.98 9.38 23.20
C PRO A 374 -5.51 9.85 21.83
N SER A 375 -6.35 10.89 21.77
CA SER A 375 -6.81 11.46 20.50
C SER A 375 -5.74 12.24 19.72
N VAL A 376 -4.59 12.53 20.36
CA VAL A 376 -3.38 13.03 19.69
C VAL A 376 -2.52 11.84 19.31
N LEU A 377 -2.39 11.57 18.00
CA LEU A 377 -1.68 10.42 17.50
C LEU A 377 -0.18 10.67 17.51
N ALA A 378 0.50 10.26 18.57
CA ALA A 378 1.96 10.39 18.69
C ALA A 378 2.66 9.38 17.79
N VAL A 379 3.58 9.86 16.92
CA VAL A 379 4.26 9.06 15.90
C VAL A 379 5.75 8.95 16.21
N ALA A 380 6.26 7.72 16.34
CA ALA A 380 7.68 7.40 16.46
C ALA A 380 8.38 7.37 15.11
N ASN A 381 9.70 7.53 15.13
CA ASN A 381 10.55 7.54 13.95
C ASN A 381 11.36 6.25 13.83
N MET A 382 11.21 5.53 12.71
CA MET A 382 12.04 4.37 12.38
C MET A 382 13.07 4.66 11.27
N THR A 383 14.08 3.84 11.23
CA THR A 383 15.12 3.76 10.21
C THR A 383 14.73 2.78 9.11
N VAL A 384 15.46 2.79 8.00
CA VAL A 384 15.20 1.95 6.80
C VAL A 384 15.20 0.44 7.09
N ASP A 385 15.88 -0.01 8.12
CA ASP A 385 15.97 -1.41 8.56
C ASP A 385 14.90 -1.82 9.59
N GLY A 386 13.87 -0.99 9.80
CA GLY A 386 12.81 -1.24 10.78
C GLY A 386 13.17 -0.96 12.24
N SER A 387 14.40 -0.54 12.51
CA SER A 387 14.83 -0.17 13.87
C SER A 387 14.25 1.18 14.30
N LEU A 388 13.98 1.34 15.59
CA LEU A 388 13.63 2.65 16.12
C LEU A 388 14.86 3.57 16.11
N ARG A 389 14.72 4.79 15.55
CA ARG A 389 15.80 5.77 15.65
C ARG A 389 16.11 6.07 17.11
N TYR A 390 17.38 6.06 17.47
CA TYR A 390 17.85 6.23 18.85
C TYR A 390 17.32 7.52 19.53
N SER A 391 17.12 8.60 18.77
CA SER A 391 16.61 9.87 19.28
C SER A 391 15.08 9.93 19.39
N SER A 392 14.33 8.97 18.83
CA SER A 392 12.87 8.97 18.89
C SER A 392 12.40 8.90 20.34
N CYS A 393 11.51 9.79 20.73
CA CYS A 393 10.83 9.72 22.03
C CYS A 393 9.85 8.53 22.05
N TYR A 394 9.55 8.05 23.27
CA TYR A 394 8.70 6.89 23.52
C TYR A 394 7.87 7.05 24.81
N GLY A 395 6.94 6.15 25.07
CA GLY A 395 6.16 6.16 26.31
C GLY A 395 4.69 5.78 26.16
N SER A 396 3.93 5.87 27.22
CA SER A 396 2.58 5.28 27.35
C SER A 396 1.54 5.80 26.35
N ASN A 397 1.75 6.97 25.74
CA ASN A 397 0.85 7.54 24.72
C ASN A 397 1.36 7.32 23.26
N MET A 398 2.41 6.50 23.08
CA MET A 398 2.84 6.18 21.72
C MET A 398 1.71 5.50 20.94
N PHE A 399 1.39 6.05 19.77
CA PHE A 399 0.31 5.49 18.98
C PHE A 399 0.85 4.54 17.92
N ILE A 400 1.75 5.02 17.06
CA ILE A 400 2.21 4.27 15.89
C ILE A 400 3.62 4.72 15.47
N THR A 401 4.27 3.96 14.63
CA THR A 401 5.59 4.27 14.06
C THR A 401 5.47 4.49 12.56
N ALA A 402 6.32 5.35 12.01
CA ALA A 402 6.42 5.56 10.57
C ALA A 402 7.88 5.88 10.15
N PRO A 403 8.22 5.80 8.85
CA PRO A 403 9.51 6.21 8.32
C PRO A 403 9.82 7.67 8.69
N GLY A 404 11.00 7.90 9.27
CA GLY A 404 11.36 9.26 9.71
C GLY A 404 12.85 9.56 9.65
N THR A 405 13.69 8.62 9.19
CA THR A 405 15.14 8.78 9.08
C THR A 405 15.58 8.82 7.62
N ASN A 406 16.35 9.83 7.22
CA ASN A 406 16.76 10.02 5.83
C ASN A 406 15.57 10.01 4.86
N ILE A 407 14.56 10.82 5.14
CA ILE A 407 13.37 10.96 4.32
C ILE A 407 13.58 12.08 3.32
N LEU A 408 13.50 11.73 2.03
CA LEU A 408 13.54 12.68 0.94
C LEU A 408 12.18 13.35 0.80
N SER A 409 12.18 14.70 0.71
CA SER A 409 10.97 15.48 0.47
C SER A 409 11.30 16.89 -0.04
N THR A 410 10.27 17.62 -0.41
CA THR A 410 10.33 19.00 -0.91
C THR A 410 10.86 19.96 0.15
N ILE A 411 11.63 20.96 -0.27
CA ILE A 411 12.02 22.12 0.52
C ILE A 411 11.84 23.40 -0.30
N ARG A 412 12.03 24.57 0.29
CA ARG A 412 11.92 25.86 -0.43
C ARG A 412 12.75 25.92 -1.70
N TYR A 413 12.36 26.82 -2.59
CA TYR A 413 13.02 27.12 -3.88
C TYR A 413 12.91 25.96 -4.90
N ASN A 414 11.77 25.28 -4.90
CA ASN A 414 11.53 24.12 -5.78
C ASN A 414 12.60 23.01 -5.64
N ALA A 415 13.17 22.85 -4.46
CA ALA A 415 14.22 21.86 -4.20
C ALA A 415 13.70 20.67 -3.38
N ILE A 416 14.51 19.63 -3.29
CA ILE A 416 14.30 18.45 -2.42
C ILE A 416 15.51 18.23 -1.54
N ALA A 417 15.28 17.68 -0.33
CA ALA A 417 16.36 17.35 0.59
C ALA A 417 15.98 16.19 1.52
N TYR A 418 16.99 15.53 2.06
CA TYR A 418 16.83 14.54 3.11
C TYR A 418 16.77 15.21 4.49
N LYS A 419 15.75 14.87 5.26
CA LYS A 419 15.65 15.23 6.69
C LYS A 419 15.37 14.00 7.54
N SER A 420 15.63 14.13 8.84
CA SER A 420 15.42 13.04 9.80
C SER A 420 14.80 13.56 11.10
N GLY A 421 13.77 12.87 11.56
CA GLY A 421 13.07 13.19 12.80
C GLY A 421 11.70 12.57 12.88
N THR A 422 11.10 12.54 14.06
CA THR A 422 9.67 12.23 14.22
C THR A 422 8.78 13.21 13.44
N SER A 423 9.33 14.37 13.08
CA SER A 423 8.70 15.37 12.21
C SER A 423 8.45 14.85 10.80
N MET A 424 9.29 13.93 10.31
CA MET A 424 9.12 13.30 8.99
C MET A 424 8.24 12.06 9.07
N ALA A 425 8.18 11.43 10.23
CA ALA A 425 7.28 10.28 10.48
C ALA A 425 5.80 10.70 10.57
N ALA A 426 5.50 11.81 11.25
CA ALA A 426 4.13 12.28 11.43
C ALA A 426 3.37 12.53 10.10
N PRO A 427 3.92 13.21 9.08
CA PRO A 427 3.20 13.43 7.83
C PRO A 427 2.92 12.15 7.03
N HIS A 428 3.70 11.06 7.16
CA HIS A 428 3.32 9.77 6.61
C HIS A 428 1.99 9.28 7.19
N VAL A 429 1.83 9.36 8.51
CA VAL A 429 0.59 8.96 9.20
C VAL A 429 -0.57 9.90 8.85
N ALA A 430 -0.30 11.20 8.66
CA ALA A 430 -1.31 12.15 8.21
C ALA A 430 -1.82 11.82 6.79
N GLY A 431 -0.92 11.44 5.88
CA GLY A 431 -1.28 10.95 4.55
C GLY A 431 -2.14 9.69 4.61
N VAL A 432 -1.75 8.68 5.40
CA VAL A 432 -2.56 7.45 5.56
C VAL A 432 -3.94 7.77 6.15
N ALA A 433 -4.05 8.71 7.08
CA ALA A 433 -5.34 9.17 7.60
C ALA A 433 -6.22 9.77 6.49
N ALA A 434 -5.63 10.50 5.54
CA ALA A 434 -6.34 11.05 4.39
C ALA A 434 -6.84 9.95 3.44
N LEU A 435 -6.04 8.91 3.20
CA LEU A 435 -6.48 7.75 2.39
C LEU A 435 -7.69 7.04 3.02
N ILE A 436 -7.67 6.81 4.33
CA ILE A 436 -8.80 6.22 5.07
C ILE A 436 -10.05 7.10 4.94
N LEU A 437 -9.90 8.41 5.09
CA LEU A 437 -11.02 9.36 5.03
C LEU A 437 -11.59 9.52 3.63
N GLU A 438 -10.80 9.38 2.56
CA GLU A 438 -11.31 9.30 1.20
C GLU A 438 -12.22 8.08 1.02
N ARG A 439 -11.79 6.92 1.53
CA ARG A 439 -12.59 5.69 1.46
C ARG A 439 -13.93 5.82 2.18
N ASN A 440 -13.92 6.52 3.32
CA ASN A 440 -15.14 6.79 4.06
C ASN A 440 -15.06 8.11 4.85
N PRO A 441 -15.53 9.22 4.27
CA PRO A 441 -15.51 10.54 4.91
C PRO A 441 -16.48 10.67 6.10
N LYS A 442 -17.35 9.68 6.34
CA LYS A 442 -18.26 9.67 7.49
C LYS A 442 -17.59 9.17 8.78
N LEU A 443 -16.41 8.58 8.70
CA LEU A 443 -15.69 8.06 9.88
C LEU A 443 -15.34 9.17 10.86
N SER A 444 -15.52 8.89 12.15
CA SER A 444 -14.96 9.75 13.21
C SER A 444 -13.43 9.62 13.29
N ALA A 445 -12.75 10.62 13.84
CA ALA A 445 -11.31 10.55 14.10
C ALA A 445 -10.93 9.33 14.96
N THR A 446 -11.79 8.96 15.91
CA THR A 446 -11.61 7.74 16.72
C THR A 446 -11.64 6.47 15.86
N LYS A 447 -12.52 6.40 14.88
CA LYS A 447 -12.60 5.22 14.01
C LYS A 447 -11.43 5.13 13.04
N VAL A 448 -10.95 6.26 12.50
CA VAL A 448 -9.71 6.32 11.70
C VAL A 448 -8.52 5.81 12.53
N ARG A 449 -8.41 6.26 13.77
CA ARG A 449 -7.39 5.80 14.71
C ARG A 449 -7.50 4.30 15.00
N GLU A 450 -8.72 3.78 15.21
CA GLU A 450 -8.95 2.35 15.40
C GLU A 450 -8.45 1.53 14.22
N ILE A 451 -8.78 1.94 13.00
CA ILE A 451 -8.35 1.25 11.76
C ILE A 451 -6.82 1.21 11.71
N MET A 452 -6.14 2.36 11.80
CA MET A 452 -4.68 2.41 11.78
C MET A 452 -4.03 1.56 12.88
N GLY A 453 -4.57 1.59 14.10
CA GLY A 453 -4.02 0.81 15.21
C GLY A 453 -4.17 -0.70 15.04
N LYS A 454 -5.30 -1.16 14.46
CA LYS A 454 -5.58 -2.57 14.23
C LYS A 454 -4.81 -3.16 13.05
N THR A 455 -4.47 -2.32 12.07
CA THR A 455 -3.81 -2.75 10.82
C THR A 455 -2.30 -2.51 10.83
N ALA A 456 -1.77 -1.91 11.90
CA ALA A 456 -0.34 -1.63 12.04
C ALA A 456 0.49 -2.93 12.03
N GLN A 457 1.55 -2.94 11.26
CA GLN A 457 2.48 -4.07 11.14
C GLN A 457 3.41 -4.14 12.34
N LYS A 458 3.58 -5.34 12.91
CA LYS A 458 4.54 -5.55 14.01
C LYS A 458 5.96 -5.59 13.46
N ILE A 459 6.79 -4.67 13.96
CA ILE A 459 8.18 -4.51 13.50
C ILE A 459 9.14 -4.38 14.69
N GLY A 460 10.42 -4.48 14.40
CA GLY A 460 11.51 -4.24 15.35
C GLY A 460 11.68 -5.35 16.39
N SER A 461 12.61 -5.12 17.32
CA SER A 461 13.05 -6.12 18.30
C SER A 461 12.37 -6.02 19.68
N TYR A 462 11.58 -4.97 19.94
CA TYR A 462 10.89 -4.79 21.22
C TYR A 462 9.60 -5.63 21.24
N PRO A 463 9.35 -6.40 22.33
CA PRO A 463 8.16 -7.24 22.42
C PRO A 463 6.87 -6.40 22.51
N TYR A 464 5.80 -6.90 21.90
CA TYR A 464 4.45 -6.32 21.99
C TYR A 464 3.63 -7.05 23.05
N ASP A 465 4.07 -6.95 24.28
CA ASP A 465 3.56 -7.68 25.43
C ASP A 465 2.42 -6.99 26.19
N THR A 466 2.15 -5.74 25.88
CA THR A 466 1.04 -4.98 26.47
C THR A 466 -0.15 -4.99 25.51
N THR A 467 -1.34 -5.31 26.03
CA THR A 467 -2.59 -5.20 25.25
C THR A 467 -3.27 -3.87 25.54
N LYS A 468 -3.59 -3.10 24.51
CA LYS A 468 -4.39 -1.88 24.56
C LYS A 468 -5.63 -2.00 23.64
N THR A 469 -6.39 -0.93 23.52
CA THR A 469 -7.70 -0.88 22.84
C THR A 469 -7.71 -1.50 21.44
N TYR A 470 -6.62 -1.39 20.69
CA TYR A 470 -6.56 -1.85 19.27
C TYR A 470 -5.67 -3.08 19.05
N GLY A 471 -5.22 -3.72 20.11
CA GLY A 471 -4.40 -4.94 20.04
C GLY A 471 -3.10 -4.84 20.84
N THR A 472 -2.15 -5.71 20.53
CA THR A 472 -0.85 -5.74 21.18
C THR A 472 -0.03 -4.48 20.86
N TRP A 473 0.70 -4.00 21.84
CA TRP A 473 1.34 -2.69 21.82
C TRP A 473 2.65 -2.70 22.60
N ASN A 474 3.56 -1.79 22.31
CA ASN A 474 4.69 -1.45 23.16
C ASN A 474 4.96 0.06 23.18
N GLU A 475 5.69 0.54 24.16
CA GLU A 475 5.94 1.98 24.35
C GLU A 475 6.88 2.61 23.31
N ARG A 476 7.61 1.81 22.54
CA ARG A 476 8.59 2.25 21.53
C ARG A 476 7.96 2.44 20.18
N TYR A 477 7.23 1.41 19.67
CA TYR A 477 6.63 1.40 18.34
C TYR A 477 5.12 1.69 18.35
N GLY A 478 4.49 1.82 19.54
CA GLY A 478 3.04 1.91 19.63
C GLY A 478 2.38 0.60 19.17
N TYR A 479 1.41 0.69 18.28
CA TYR A 479 0.78 -0.49 17.66
C TYR A 479 1.65 -1.14 16.56
N GLY A 480 2.71 -0.47 16.10
CA GLY A 480 3.62 -0.94 15.05
C GLY A 480 3.86 0.10 13.96
N LEU A 481 4.35 -0.34 12.81
CA LEU A 481 4.49 0.47 11.60
C LEU A 481 3.12 0.70 10.96
N VAL A 482 2.84 1.95 10.58
CA VAL A 482 1.63 2.27 9.83
C VAL A 482 1.65 1.55 8.50
N ASP A 483 0.55 0.88 8.15
CA ASP A 483 0.36 0.16 6.90
C ASP A 483 -0.79 0.80 6.11
N ALA A 484 -0.45 1.48 5.03
CA ALA A 484 -1.42 2.21 4.23
C ALA A 484 -2.40 1.26 3.52
N TYR A 485 -1.88 0.17 2.95
CA TYR A 485 -2.70 -0.79 2.23
C TYR A 485 -3.72 -1.47 3.16
N ASN A 486 -3.23 -2.07 4.24
CA ASN A 486 -4.12 -2.72 5.20
C ASN A 486 -5.11 -1.74 5.85
N ALA A 487 -4.71 -0.49 6.09
CA ALA A 487 -5.62 0.52 6.60
C ALA A 487 -6.74 0.84 5.59
N VAL A 488 -6.41 1.01 4.32
CA VAL A 488 -7.36 1.37 3.27
C VAL A 488 -8.34 0.23 2.98
N ILE A 489 -7.86 -1.01 2.82
CA ILE A 489 -8.74 -2.15 2.49
C ILE A 489 -9.66 -2.55 3.65
N ASN A 490 -9.21 -2.35 4.90
CA ASN A 490 -10.03 -2.59 6.11
C ASN A 490 -10.94 -1.40 6.47
N THR A 491 -10.92 -0.32 5.67
CA THR A 491 -11.84 0.80 5.83
C THR A 491 -13.20 0.45 5.23
N PRO A 492 -14.30 0.45 6.02
CA PRO A 492 -15.65 0.22 5.49
C PRO A 492 -15.96 1.23 4.38
N ARG A 493 -16.46 0.77 3.25
CA ARG A 493 -16.92 1.67 2.17
C ARG A 493 -18.11 2.52 2.65
N ASN A 494 -18.18 3.76 2.13
CA ASN A 494 -19.28 4.69 2.43
C ASN A 494 -20.59 4.28 1.74
#